data_c96359b631c0459c16a58cfad7bfd2c9
#
_entry.id   c96359b631c0459c16a58cfad7bfd2c9
#
_cell.length_a   1.000
_cell.length_b   1.000
_cell.length_c   1.000
_cell.angle_alpha   90.00
_cell.angle_beta   90.00
_cell.angle_gamma   90.00
#
_symmetry.space_group_name_H-M   'P 1'
#
loop_
_entity.id
_entity.type
_entity.pdbx_description
1 polymer ?
#
loop_
_entity_poly.entity_id
_entity_poly.type
_entity_poly.pdbx_seq_one_letter_code
_entity_poly.pdbx_strand_id
1 'polypeptide(L)'
;MDAPFVTLTISTDAGRFVARYSEKGLAELNFPSVGRASSFHGRRRGNESQISLASSASVKDSSRRLLQVPASIRNWHQATETALKSILAGHSPKKFPPLDWTGKTEFQKAVWRAMLKIPVGRMKSYGEMAHAICRPKAMRAVGGACGANPIPVLVPCHRVLAANRKIGGFSGGLNWKHELLAREGISL
;
A
#
# COMPACT_ATOMS: atom_id res chain seq x y z
N MET A 1 -13.01 10.32 19.69
CA MET A 1 -13.74 10.45 18.41
C MET A 1 -12.70 10.35 17.31
N ASP A 2 -12.78 9.32 16.48
CA ASP A 2 -11.86 9.18 15.36
C ASP A 2 -12.19 10.27 14.33
N ALA A 3 -11.17 11.05 13.96
CA ALA A 3 -11.31 12.09 12.95
C ALA A 3 -11.77 11.44 11.62
N PRO A 4 -12.70 12.07 10.87
CA PRO A 4 -13.26 11.49 9.67
C PRO A 4 -12.20 11.32 8.59
N PHE A 5 -12.09 10.10 8.04
CA PHE A 5 -11.23 9.84 6.88
C PHE A 5 -11.88 10.38 5.60
N VAL A 6 -11.07 10.99 4.75
CA VAL A 6 -11.45 11.32 3.38
C VAL A 6 -11.01 10.19 2.46
N THR A 7 -11.96 9.62 1.71
CA THR A 7 -11.69 8.52 0.77
C THR A 7 -11.78 9.04 -0.67
N LEU A 8 -10.72 8.85 -1.42
CA LEU A 8 -10.60 9.27 -2.83
C LEU A 8 -10.08 8.11 -3.68
N THR A 9 -10.42 8.12 -4.97
CA THR A 9 -10.02 7.08 -5.91
C THR A 9 -8.96 7.59 -6.88
N ILE A 10 -7.99 6.72 -7.22
CA ILE A 10 -6.93 6.98 -8.18
C ILE A 10 -7.06 5.98 -9.32
N SER A 11 -7.31 6.47 -10.53
CA SER A 11 -7.35 5.65 -11.74
C SER A 11 -5.95 5.52 -12.34
N THR A 12 -5.55 4.27 -12.62
CA THR A 12 -4.27 3.91 -13.23
C THR A 12 -4.50 2.86 -14.34
N ASP A 13 -3.46 2.56 -15.10
CA ASP A 13 -3.45 1.45 -16.07
C ASP A 13 -3.66 0.08 -15.40
N ALA A 14 -3.22 -0.05 -14.14
CA ALA A 14 -3.39 -1.25 -13.34
C ALA A 14 -4.76 -1.34 -12.62
N GLY A 15 -5.65 -0.35 -12.84
CA GLY A 15 -7.00 -0.31 -12.25
C GLY A 15 -7.21 0.86 -11.28
N ARG A 16 -8.31 0.79 -10.54
CA ARG A 16 -8.74 1.86 -9.63
C ARG A 16 -8.32 1.56 -8.20
N PHE A 17 -7.36 2.31 -7.68
CA PHE A 17 -6.94 2.26 -6.28
C PHE A 17 -7.83 3.16 -5.41
N VAL A 18 -7.94 2.83 -4.13
CA VAL A 18 -8.69 3.61 -3.13
C VAL A 18 -7.73 4.11 -2.07
N ALA A 19 -7.60 5.43 -1.93
CA ALA A 19 -6.75 6.09 -0.96
C ALA A 19 -7.60 6.71 0.16
N ARG A 20 -7.21 6.49 1.42
CA ARG A 20 -7.85 7.08 2.61
C ARG A 20 -6.88 8.01 3.30
N TYR A 21 -7.32 9.23 3.55
CA TYR A 21 -6.55 10.29 4.18
C TYR A 21 -7.13 10.64 5.54
N SER A 22 -6.25 10.74 6.52
CA SER A 22 -6.53 11.40 7.80
C SER A 22 -6.14 12.88 7.71
N GLU A 23 -6.26 13.61 8.82
CA GLU A 23 -5.74 14.98 8.95
C GLU A 23 -4.20 15.06 8.91
N LYS A 24 -3.49 13.91 9.04
CA LYS A 24 -2.02 13.83 9.08
C LYS A 24 -1.39 13.35 7.79
N GLY A 25 -2.17 12.77 6.87
CA GLY A 25 -1.66 12.27 5.61
C GLY A 25 -2.39 11.04 5.08
N LEU A 26 -1.74 10.34 4.15
CA LEU A 26 -2.23 9.07 3.61
C LEU A 26 -2.14 7.98 4.68
N ALA A 27 -3.29 7.42 5.06
CA ALA A 27 -3.40 6.38 6.08
C ALA A 27 -3.54 4.97 5.48
N GLU A 28 -4.22 4.86 4.32
CA GLU A 28 -4.42 3.57 3.65
C GLU A 28 -4.42 3.73 2.13
N LEU A 29 -3.93 2.70 1.45
CA LEU A 29 -4.01 2.56 0.00
C LEU A 29 -4.43 1.11 -0.32
N ASN A 30 -5.58 0.97 -0.95
CA ASN A 30 -6.13 -0.33 -1.30
C ASN A 30 -6.02 -0.59 -2.80
N PHE A 31 -5.70 -1.84 -3.14
CA PHE A 31 -5.66 -2.30 -4.52
C PHE A 31 -7.03 -2.22 -5.20
N PRO A 32 -7.06 -2.21 -6.56
CA PRO A 32 -8.28 -2.38 -7.31
C PRO A 32 -9.04 -3.62 -6.87
N SER A 33 -10.36 -3.50 -6.64
CA SER A 33 -11.23 -4.64 -6.40
C SER A 33 -11.26 -5.47 -7.68
N VAL A 34 -10.73 -6.68 -7.64
CA VAL A 34 -10.93 -7.66 -8.72
C VAL A 34 -12.42 -8.02 -8.66
N GLY A 35 -13.17 -7.73 -9.73
CA GLY A 35 -14.56 -8.19 -9.86
C GLY A 35 -14.60 -9.68 -9.54
N ARG A 36 -15.60 -10.11 -8.75
CA ARG A 36 -15.78 -11.48 -8.27
C ARG A 36 -15.67 -12.50 -9.41
N ALA A 37 -14.51 -13.16 -9.50
CA ALA A 37 -14.38 -14.45 -10.13
C ALA A 37 -13.49 -15.31 -9.23
N SER A 38 -14.10 -16.39 -8.70
CA SER A 38 -13.53 -17.53 -7.95
C SER A 38 -12.96 -17.29 -6.54
N SER A 39 -13.74 -17.81 -5.61
CA SER A 39 -13.45 -18.45 -4.32
C SER A 39 -11.99 -18.70 -3.96
N PHE A 40 -11.54 -18.09 -2.87
CA PHE A 40 -10.57 -18.70 -2.01
C PHE A 40 -11.02 -18.58 -0.55
N HIS A 41 -11.27 -19.73 0.06
CA HIS A 41 -11.58 -19.89 1.48
C HIS A 41 -10.36 -19.52 2.33
N GLY A 42 -10.48 -18.45 3.09
CA GLY A 42 -9.58 -18.10 4.17
C GLY A 42 -10.41 -17.52 5.31
N ARG A 43 -10.75 -18.35 6.30
CA ARG A 43 -11.47 -17.92 7.51
C ARG A 43 -10.70 -16.83 8.22
N ARG A 44 -11.25 -15.63 8.30
CA ARG A 44 -10.99 -14.67 9.38
C ARG A 44 -12.31 -14.23 9.96
N ARG A 45 -12.53 -14.57 11.25
CA ARG A 45 -13.59 -14.01 12.08
C ARG A 45 -13.22 -12.54 12.38
N GLY A 46 -14.18 -11.67 12.31
CA GLY A 46 -14.07 -10.33 12.91
C GLY A 46 -14.73 -9.23 12.10
N ASN A 47 -15.98 -8.95 12.50
CA ASN A 47 -16.71 -7.68 12.39
C ASN A 47 -17.06 -7.18 10.98
N GLU A 48 -18.15 -7.73 10.46
CA GLU A 48 -18.97 -7.11 9.41
C GLU A 48 -19.81 -5.99 10.03
N SER A 49 -19.48 -4.77 9.72
CA SER A 49 -20.48 -3.69 9.75
C SER A 49 -20.12 -2.64 8.71
N GLN A 50 -21.01 -2.55 7.73
CA GLN A 50 -21.22 -1.47 6.78
C GLN A 50 -20.16 -1.26 5.68
N ILE A 51 -20.19 -2.15 4.67
CA ILE A 51 -19.81 -1.78 3.31
C ILE A 51 -21.13 -1.50 2.57
N SER A 52 -21.60 -0.26 2.61
CA SER A 52 -22.66 0.22 1.75
C SER A 52 -22.08 0.65 0.40
N LEU A 53 -22.41 -0.11 -0.64
CA LEU A 53 -22.62 0.26 -2.05
C LEU A 53 -22.06 1.63 -2.49
N ALA A 54 -20.87 1.65 -3.09
CA ALA A 54 -20.48 2.69 -4.03
C ALA A 54 -20.40 2.05 -5.44
N SER A 55 -21.55 1.77 -6.01
CA SER A 55 -21.76 1.45 -7.42
C SER A 55 -21.61 2.72 -8.26
N SER A 56 -20.83 2.62 -9.32
CA SER A 56 -20.85 3.47 -10.53
C SER A 56 -21.04 4.99 -10.36
N ALA A 57 -20.10 5.67 -9.69
CA ALA A 57 -20.03 7.12 -9.79
C ALA A 57 -19.14 7.53 -10.97
N SER A 58 -19.71 8.26 -11.92
CA SER A 58 -19.07 8.83 -13.11
C SER A 58 -17.83 9.67 -12.77
N VAL A 59 -16.85 9.72 -13.69
CA VAL A 59 -15.63 10.56 -13.59
C VAL A 59 -15.91 12.03 -13.22
N LYS A 60 -17.07 12.57 -13.59
CA LYS A 60 -17.52 13.93 -13.25
C LYS A 60 -17.81 14.12 -11.76
N ASP A 61 -18.19 13.06 -11.03
CA ASP A 61 -18.49 13.13 -9.59
C ASP A 61 -17.19 13.18 -8.75
N SER A 62 -16.13 12.53 -9.19
CA SER A 62 -14.81 12.56 -8.53
C SER A 62 -14.20 13.95 -8.50
N SER A 63 -14.34 14.73 -9.59
CA SER A 63 -13.82 16.10 -9.67
C SER A 63 -14.58 17.07 -8.76
N ARG A 64 -15.91 16.94 -8.64
CA ARG A 64 -16.72 17.73 -7.72
C ARG A 64 -16.40 17.43 -6.26
N ARG A 65 -16.20 16.16 -5.90
CA ARG A 65 -15.79 15.78 -4.55
C ARG A 65 -14.43 16.34 -4.16
N LEU A 66 -13.47 16.35 -5.08
CA LEU A 66 -12.14 16.94 -4.84
C LEU A 66 -12.20 18.43 -4.48
N LEU A 67 -13.14 19.19 -5.00
CA LEU A 67 -13.30 20.61 -4.66
C LEU A 67 -13.83 20.86 -3.24
N GLN A 68 -14.47 19.88 -2.64
CA GLN A 68 -15.07 19.97 -1.28
C GLN A 68 -14.10 19.51 -0.17
N VAL A 69 -12.96 18.91 -0.51
CA VAL A 69 -11.97 18.47 0.49
C VAL A 69 -10.95 19.57 0.79
N PRO A 70 -10.34 19.57 1.99
CA PRO A 70 -9.28 20.51 2.35
C PRO A 70 -8.14 20.56 1.32
N ALA A 71 -7.56 21.72 1.12
CA ALA A 71 -6.48 21.93 0.14
C ALA A 71 -5.26 21.02 0.43
N SER A 72 -4.94 20.77 1.70
CA SER A 72 -3.89 19.82 2.11
C SER A 72 -4.15 18.42 1.55
N ILE A 73 -5.37 17.90 1.71
CA ILE A 73 -5.73 16.56 1.22
C ILE A 73 -5.71 16.51 -0.31
N ARG A 74 -6.15 17.56 -1.00
CA ARG A 74 -6.02 17.63 -2.47
C ARG A 74 -4.57 17.52 -2.93
N ASN A 75 -3.67 18.28 -2.29
CA ASN A 75 -2.24 18.23 -2.57
C ASN A 75 -1.63 16.85 -2.27
N TRP A 76 -2.02 16.23 -1.17
CA TRP A 76 -1.57 14.87 -0.83
C TRP A 76 -2.11 13.82 -1.80
N HIS A 77 -3.37 13.99 -2.24
CA HIS A 77 -3.97 13.09 -3.24
C HIS A 77 -3.22 13.16 -4.57
N GLN A 78 -2.92 14.37 -5.04
CA GLN A 78 -2.11 14.56 -6.25
C GLN A 78 -0.69 13.97 -6.11
N ALA A 79 -0.05 14.15 -4.95
CA ALA A 79 1.25 13.55 -4.67
C ALA A 79 1.17 12.01 -4.61
N THR A 80 0.09 11.46 -4.02
CA THR A 80 -0.17 10.01 -3.98
C THR A 80 -0.34 9.45 -5.38
N GLU A 81 -1.17 10.11 -6.21
CA GLU A 81 -1.42 9.70 -7.59
C GLU A 81 -0.13 9.70 -8.42
N THR A 82 0.65 10.79 -8.32
CA THR A 82 1.93 10.91 -9.03
C THR A 82 2.92 9.84 -8.60
N ALA A 83 3.06 9.61 -7.28
CA ALA A 83 3.96 8.60 -6.74
C ALA A 83 3.52 7.19 -7.15
N LEU A 84 2.23 6.88 -7.06
CA LEU A 84 1.68 5.59 -7.44
C LEU A 84 1.92 5.28 -8.93
N LYS A 85 1.58 6.23 -9.81
CA LYS A 85 1.81 6.08 -11.26
C LYS A 85 3.29 5.92 -11.61
N SER A 86 4.19 6.65 -10.91
CA SER A 86 5.63 6.51 -11.09
C SER A 86 6.11 5.10 -10.74
N ILE A 87 5.69 4.56 -9.59
CA ILE A 87 6.07 3.21 -9.15
C ILE A 87 5.50 2.15 -10.09
N LEU A 88 4.24 2.27 -10.51
CA LEU A 88 3.62 1.36 -11.47
C LEU A 88 4.30 1.38 -12.84
N ALA A 89 4.95 2.47 -13.20
CA ALA A 89 5.79 2.59 -14.39
C ALA A 89 7.24 2.12 -14.18
N GLY A 90 7.57 1.50 -13.03
CA GLY A 90 8.92 1.03 -12.71
C GLY A 90 9.92 2.12 -12.33
N HIS A 91 9.45 3.30 -11.94
CA HIS A 91 10.30 4.43 -11.60
C HIS A 91 10.21 4.82 -10.12
N SER A 92 11.29 5.35 -9.58
CA SER A 92 11.27 5.93 -8.23
C SER A 92 10.48 7.24 -8.21
N PRO A 93 9.52 7.42 -7.29
CA PRO A 93 8.80 8.67 -7.19
C PRO A 93 9.69 9.78 -6.63
N LYS A 94 9.56 11.00 -7.18
CA LYS A 94 10.32 12.17 -6.73
C LYS A 94 9.83 12.70 -5.39
N LYS A 95 8.55 12.51 -5.07
CA LYS A 95 7.91 13.03 -3.85
C LYS A 95 6.85 12.05 -3.37
N PHE A 96 6.76 11.89 -2.03
CA PHE A 96 5.70 11.14 -1.36
C PHE A 96 4.72 12.09 -0.67
N PRO A 97 3.44 11.70 -0.52
CA PRO A 97 2.56 12.36 0.43
C PRO A 97 3.04 12.11 1.87
N PRO A 98 2.63 12.91 2.85
CA PRO A 98 2.77 12.53 4.25
C PRO A 98 2.08 11.19 4.50
N LEU A 99 2.73 10.28 5.23
CA LEU A 99 2.21 8.96 5.57
C LEU A 99 1.75 8.97 7.01
N ASP A 100 0.50 8.60 7.25
CA ASP A 100 -0.04 8.51 8.60
C ASP A 100 -0.06 7.06 9.10
N TRP A 101 0.74 6.81 10.09
CA TRP A 101 0.83 5.53 10.81
C TRP A 101 0.37 5.65 12.27
N THR A 102 -0.55 6.57 12.56
CA THR A 102 -1.15 6.72 13.88
C THR A 102 -1.78 5.39 14.33
N GLY A 103 -1.59 5.03 15.59
CA GLY A 103 -2.09 3.77 16.15
C GLY A 103 -1.29 2.51 15.77
N LYS A 104 -0.21 2.63 14.98
CA LYS A 104 0.68 1.52 14.65
C LYS A 104 1.86 1.42 15.61
N THR A 105 2.35 0.20 15.84
CA THR A 105 3.47 -0.03 16.77
C THR A 105 4.77 0.57 16.23
N GLU A 106 5.69 0.94 17.12
CA GLU A 106 7.00 1.46 16.71
C GLU A 106 7.82 0.43 15.92
N PHE A 107 7.62 -0.87 16.21
CA PHE A 107 8.22 -1.94 15.43
C PHE A 107 7.72 -1.92 13.98
N GLN A 108 6.41 -1.83 13.75
CA GLN A 108 5.83 -1.74 12.40
C GLN A 108 6.35 -0.51 11.66
N LYS A 109 6.35 0.65 12.32
CA LYS A 109 6.86 1.90 11.74
C LYS A 109 8.34 1.79 11.37
N ALA A 110 9.17 1.15 12.22
CA ALA A 110 10.59 0.92 11.92
C ALA A 110 10.77 0.04 10.67
N VAL A 111 10.00 -1.05 10.54
CA VAL A 111 10.02 -1.92 9.35
C VAL A 111 9.60 -1.13 8.11
N TRP A 112 8.51 -0.36 8.16
CA TRP A 112 8.01 0.41 7.01
C TRP A 112 8.95 1.53 6.58
N ARG A 113 9.59 2.23 7.54
CA ARG A 113 10.67 3.19 7.22
C ARG A 113 11.86 2.52 6.55
N ALA A 114 12.22 1.31 6.97
CA ALA A 114 13.29 0.55 6.34
C ALA A 114 12.89 0.07 4.93
N MET A 115 11.62 -0.31 4.70
CA MET A 115 11.12 -0.65 3.37
C MET A 115 11.19 0.52 2.39
N LEU A 116 10.86 1.75 2.82
CA LEU A 116 10.95 2.95 1.98
C LEU A 116 12.37 3.23 1.47
N LYS A 117 13.40 2.66 2.12
CA LYS A 117 14.80 2.78 1.69
C LYS A 117 15.21 1.75 0.63
N ILE A 118 14.34 0.79 0.29
CA ILE A 118 14.63 -0.20 -0.77
C ILE A 118 14.35 0.46 -2.12
N PRO A 119 15.37 0.65 -2.99
CA PRO A 119 15.17 1.27 -4.29
C PRO A 119 14.29 0.41 -5.21
N VAL A 120 13.71 1.03 -6.24
CA VAL A 120 13.08 0.32 -7.37
C VAL A 120 14.10 -0.62 -8.01
N GLY A 121 13.64 -1.82 -8.40
CA GLY A 121 14.50 -2.85 -8.98
C GLY A 121 15.43 -3.55 -7.97
N ARG A 122 15.28 -3.29 -6.68
CA ARG A 122 16.06 -3.97 -5.62
C ARG A 122 15.13 -4.68 -4.64
N MET A 123 15.64 -5.77 -4.08
CA MET A 123 14.91 -6.60 -3.12
C MET A 123 15.72 -6.77 -1.84
N LYS A 124 15.05 -7.09 -0.76
CA LYS A 124 15.65 -7.55 0.49
C LYS A 124 14.91 -8.78 1.02
N SER A 125 15.63 -9.64 1.72
CA SER A 125 15.01 -10.73 2.48
C SER A 125 14.44 -10.21 3.81
N TYR A 126 13.53 -10.98 4.42
CA TYR A 126 13.08 -10.69 5.79
C TYR A 126 14.24 -10.63 6.79
N GLY A 127 15.30 -11.43 6.58
CA GLY A 127 16.51 -11.41 7.40
C GLY A 127 17.27 -10.09 7.27
N GLU A 128 17.55 -9.63 6.05
CA GLU A 128 18.21 -8.34 5.78
C GLU A 128 17.39 -7.17 6.33
N MET A 129 16.04 -7.24 6.26
CA MET A 129 15.18 -6.25 6.87
C MET A 129 15.26 -6.26 8.38
N ALA A 130 15.33 -7.44 9.01
CA ALA A 130 15.49 -7.58 10.45
C ALA A 130 16.85 -7.01 10.92
N HIS A 131 17.92 -7.24 10.18
CA HIS A 131 19.22 -6.60 10.42
C HIS A 131 19.15 -5.09 10.26
N ALA A 132 18.49 -4.58 9.21
CA ALA A 132 18.37 -3.15 8.93
C ALA A 132 17.67 -2.35 10.04
N ILE A 133 16.81 -3.01 10.83
CA ILE A 133 16.13 -2.42 12.00
C ILE A 133 16.79 -2.80 13.34
N CYS A 134 18.03 -3.33 13.31
CA CYS A 134 18.78 -3.77 14.50
C CYS A 134 18.05 -4.83 15.34
N ARG A 135 17.28 -5.71 14.71
CA ARG A 135 16.52 -6.80 15.34
C ARG A 135 16.71 -8.13 14.59
N PRO A 136 17.94 -8.68 14.49
CA PRO A 136 18.27 -9.80 13.59
C PRO A 136 17.46 -11.07 13.83
N LYS A 137 16.97 -11.30 15.05
CA LYS A 137 16.13 -12.46 15.38
C LYS A 137 14.63 -12.26 15.06
N ALA A 138 14.22 -11.07 14.57
CA ALA A 138 12.81 -10.71 14.41
C ALA A 138 12.24 -11.00 13.00
N MET A 139 12.82 -11.93 12.20
CA MET A 139 12.41 -12.19 10.80
C MET A 139 10.91 -12.49 10.65
N ARG A 140 10.32 -13.31 11.54
CA ARG A 140 8.87 -13.61 11.51
C ARG A 140 8.03 -12.37 11.80
N ALA A 141 8.44 -11.56 12.78
CA ALA A 141 7.76 -10.31 13.13
C ALA A 141 7.86 -9.29 11.99
N VAL A 142 9.00 -9.22 11.28
CA VAL A 142 9.16 -8.41 10.07
C VAL A 142 8.16 -8.87 9.00
N GLY A 143 8.02 -10.19 8.77
CA GLY A 143 7.00 -10.73 7.86
C GLY A 143 5.58 -10.30 8.23
N GLY A 144 5.23 -10.37 9.52
CA GLY A 144 3.95 -9.86 10.04
C GLY A 144 3.76 -8.36 9.80
N ALA A 145 4.81 -7.55 10.04
CA ALA A 145 4.77 -6.11 9.78
C ALA A 145 4.63 -5.78 8.28
N CYS A 146 5.28 -6.55 7.39
CA CYS A 146 5.09 -6.42 5.94
C CYS A 146 3.64 -6.71 5.55
N GLY A 147 3.03 -7.76 6.10
CA GLY A 147 1.63 -8.11 5.84
C GLY A 147 0.63 -7.11 6.41
N ALA A 148 1.00 -6.40 7.47
CA ALA A 148 0.17 -5.36 8.11
C ALA A 148 0.36 -3.96 7.51
N ASN A 149 1.12 -3.82 6.41
CA ASN A 149 1.35 -2.55 5.75
C ASN A 149 0.03 -1.96 5.20
N PRO A 150 -0.41 -0.78 5.67
CA PRO A 150 -1.66 -0.19 5.22
C PRO A 150 -1.54 0.58 3.90
N ILE A 151 -0.31 0.83 3.42
CA ILE A 151 -0.06 1.67 2.24
C ILE A 151 0.83 0.90 1.25
N PRO A 152 0.37 -0.27 0.75
CA PRO A 152 1.16 -1.05 -0.19
C PRO A 152 1.45 -0.27 -1.46
N VAL A 153 2.42 -0.73 -2.24
CA VAL A 153 3.01 -0.07 -3.41
C VAL A 153 3.89 1.11 -3.01
N LEU A 154 3.33 2.14 -2.37
CA LEU A 154 4.11 3.31 -1.91
C LEU A 154 5.12 2.89 -0.82
N VAL A 155 4.68 2.09 0.17
CA VAL A 155 5.57 1.42 1.12
C VAL A 155 5.82 0.01 0.55
N PRO A 156 7.00 -0.24 -0.05
CA PRO A 156 7.19 -1.33 -1.01
C PRO A 156 7.40 -2.70 -0.33
N CYS A 157 6.37 -3.23 0.33
CA CYS A 157 6.41 -4.56 0.93
C CYS A 157 6.55 -5.69 -0.12
N HIS A 158 6.23 -5.43 -1.39
CA HIS A 158 6.49 -6.35 -2.49
C HIS A 158 7.98 -6.59 -2.74
N ARG A 159 8.88 -5.63 -2.40
CA ARG A 159 10.35 -5.78 -2.51
C ARG A 159 10.96 -6.60 -1.38
N VAL A 160 10.14 -7.08 -0.42
CA VAL A 160 10.63 -7.95 0.67
C VAL A 160 10.24 -9.39 0.37
N LEU A 161 11.25 -10.26 0.30
CA LEU A 161 11.10 -11.67 -0.07
C LEU A 161 11.50 -12.60 1.08
N ALA A 162 11.10 -13.87 0.97
CA ALA A 162 11.62 -14.91 1.84
C ALA A 162 13.07 -15.27 1.45
N ALA A 163 13.72 -16.11 2.25
CA ALA A 163 15.04 -16.61 1.95
C ALA A 163 15.08 -17.31 0.58
N ASN A 164 16.24 -17.33 -0.07
CA ASN A 164 16.45 -17.92 -1.38
C ASN A 164 15.54 -17.36 -2.48
N ARG A 165 15.20 -16.07 -2.42
CA ARG A 165 14.32 -15.36 -3.36
C ARG A 165 12.90 -15.95 -3.48
N LYS A 166 12.45 -16.78 -2.53
CA LYS A 166 11.06 -17.25 -2.52
C LYS A 166 10.14 -16.06 -2.31
N ILE A 167 9.04 -16.02 -3.06
CA ILE A 167 8.16 -14.84 -3.13
C ILE A 167 7.56 -14.45 -1.76
N GLY A 168 7.33 -15.41 -0.86
CA GLY A 168 6.68 -15.15 0.43
C GLY A 168 5.23 -14.69 0.27
N GLY A 169 4.61 -14.28 1.40
CA GLY A 169 3.23 -13.74 1.39
C GLY A 169 3.16 -12.29 0.90
N PHE A 170 1.94 -11.88 0.51
CA PHE A 170 1.63 -10.49 0.16
C PHE A 170 0.15 -10.19 0.46
N SER A 171 -0.15 -9.06 1.09
CA SER A 171 -1.52 -8.69 1.50
C SER A 171 -2.44 -8.42 0.31
N GLY A 172 -1.91 -7.91 -0.80
CA GLY A 172 -2.65 -7.71 -2.05
C GLY A 172 -2.80 -8.98 -2.90
N GLY A 173 -2.27 -10.13 -2.45
CA GLY A 173 -2.23 -11.37 -3.23
C GLY A 173 -0.96 -11.51 -4.08
N LEU A 174 -0.55 -12.75 -4.33
CA LEU A 174 0.72 -13.04 -5.02
C LEU A 174 0.76 -12.49 -6.45
N ASN A 175 -0.37 -12.48 -7.16
CA ASN A 175 -0.45 -11.92 -8.51
C ASN A 175 0.00 -10.46 -8.54
N TRP A 176 -0.47 -9.65 -7.58
CA TRP A 176 -0.02 -8.27 -7.44
C TRP A 176 1.47 -8.15 -7.11
N LYS A 177 1.99 -9.08 -6.29
CA LYS A 177 3.42 -9.06 -5.97
C LYS A 177 4.28 -9.35 -7.21
N HIS A 178 3.91 -10.36 -7.99
CA HIS A 178 4.58 -10.67 -9.26
C HIS A 178 4.50 -9.49 -10.24
N GLU A 179 3.32 -8.92 -10.41
CA GLU A 179 3.09 -7.78 -11.30
C GLU A 179 3.98 -6.58 -10.94
N LEU A 180 4.00 -6.21 -9.65
CA LEU A 180 4.81 -5.08 -9.18
C LEU A 180 6.31 -5.33 -9.37
N LEU A 181 6.79 -6.55 -9.08
CA LEU A 181 8.19 -6.90 -9.28
C LEU A 181 8.56 -6.91 -10.77
N ALA A 182 7.69 -7.46 -11.63
CA ALA A 182 7.90 -7.48 -13.08
C ALA A 182 7.99 -6.05 -13.66
N ARG A 183 7.11 -5.14 -13.21
CA ARG A 183 7.15 -3.71 -13.59
C ARG A 183 8.45 -3.01 -13.17
N GLU A 184 9.10 -3.50 -12.13
CA GLU A 184 10.41 -3.03 -11.67
C GLU A 184 11.60 -3.75 -12.33
N GLY A 185 11.34 -4.60 -13.35
CA GLY A 185 12.36 -5.37 -14.06
C GLY A 185 12.92 -6.57 -13.29
N ILE A 186 12.17 -7.04 -12.27
CA ILE A 186 12.55 -8.19 -11.45
C ILE A 186 11.76 -9.43 -11.88
N SER A 187 12.48 -10.45 -12.36
CA SER A 187 11.96 -11.79 -12.63
C SER A 187 12.29 -12.73 -11.46
N LEU A 188 11.32 -13.52 -11.00
CA LEU A 188 11.46 -14.51 -9.93
C LEU A 188 11.13 -15.91 -10.45
#